data_0ec1d29e980200c69d32628101d59804
#
_entry.id   0ec1d29e980200c69d32628101d59804
#
_cell.length_a   1.000
_cell.length_b   1.000
_cell.length_c   1.000
_cell.angle_alpha   90.00
_cell.angle_beta   90.00
_cell.angle_gamma   90.00
#
_symmetry.space_group_name_H-M   'P 1'
#
loop_
_entity.id
_entity.type
_entity.pdbx_description
1 polymer ?
#
loop_
_entity_poly.entity_id
_entity_poly.type
_entity_poly.pdbx_seq_one_letter_code
_entity_poly.pdbx_strand_id
1 'polypeptide(L)'
;MHEVWAFASWGDRVPARXXXXSFYSASQSIRSHGRLYVLQDKSLGENRVFYDPQSKTCFLFNMDYYGWIKSLALSVAGDILEDDHGIYSVHGACLDARGLGLCILGGSGAGKTTHTYGLLRNPRVRVVSDDWFYARIYGDDILAYGSEKNFYIRADLADIWKEFSGLVEKAVFDEKGRAVVDLRWVIGKGRILPLTTLENVILLKRDASQEETVRELDGEEALRIMEANNYFNPHLLVHSDFKRHLRSRFFRALFASARVHEVNTRGTPEESQRVIRDILGID
;
A
#
# COMPACT_ATOMS: atom_id res chain seq x y z
N MET A 1 13.17 -9.20 6.03
CA MET A 1 11.69 -9.33 6.09
C MET A 1 11.36 -10.41 7.12
N HIS A 2 10.65 -10.02 8.17
CA HIS A 2 10.31 -10.97 9.24
C HIS A 2 8.99 -11.65 8.96
N GLU A 3 8.92 -12.93 9.24
CA GLU A 3 7.70 -13.72 8.98
C GLU A 3 6.61 -13.37 9.97
N VAL A 4 5.44 -13.10 9.43
CA VAL A 4 4.19 -13.05 10.19
C VAL A 4 3.46 -14.35 9.86
N TRP A 5 3.32 -15.22 10.86
CA TRP A 5 2.61 -16.49 10.70
C TRP A 5 1.13 -16.27 11.02
N ALA A 6 0.28 -16.52 10.05
CA ALA A 6 -1.16 -16.59 10.27
C ALA A 6 -1.52 -18.06 10.51
N PHE A 7 -1.91 -18.38 11.72
CA PHE A 7 -2.46 -19.70 12.04
C PHE A 7 -3.99 -19.59 12.05
N ALA A 8 -4.63 -20.24 11.10
CA ALA A 8 -6.06 -20.43 11.16
C ALA A 8 -6.35 -21.68 11.98
N SER A 9 -6.92 -21.53 13.15
CA SER A 9 -7.45 -22.67 13.86
C SER A 9 -8.85 -22.99 13.30
N TRP A 10 -9.06 -24.22 12.98
CA TRP A 10 -10.15 -24.80 12.24
C TRP A 10 -11.57 -24.38 12.62
N GLY A 11 -12.21 -23.72 11.71
CA GLY A 11 -13.64 -23.65 11.47
C GLY A 11 -13.75 -23.46 9.96
N ASP A 12 -14.51 -24.31 9.31
CA ASP A 12 -14.59 -24.37 7.83
C ASP A 12 -14.71 -23.02 7.14
N ARG A 13 -13.91 -22.81 6.09
CA ARG A 13 -14.09 -21.87 4.97
C ARG A 13 -13.29 -20.56 4.92
N VAL A 14 -12.06 -20.51 5.41
CA VAL A 14 -11.12 -19.55 4.81
C VAL A 14 -9.91 -20.35 4.33
N PRO A 15 -9.65 -20.41 3.03
CA PRO A 15 -8.47 -21.16 2.58
C PRO A 15 -7.21 -20.47 3.11
N ALA A 16 -6.55 -21.11 4.05
CA ALA A 16 -5.29 -20.64 4.63
C ALA A 16 -4.17 -20.47 3.56
N ARG A 17 -4.41 -21.04 2.38
CA ARG A 17 -3.51 -20.96 1.23
C ARG A 17 -3.46 -19.61 0.53
N UNK A 18 -4.33 -18.96 0.77
CA UNK A 18 -4.43 -17.70 0.17
C UNK A 18 -3.63 -16.59 0.82
N UNK A 19 -3.46 -16.70 1.83
CA UNK A 19 -2.69 -15.75 2.55
C UNK A 19 -1.22 -15.81 2.28
N UNK A 20 -0.86 -16.74 2.25
CA UNK A 20 0.48 -16.96 2.01
C UNK A 20 0.93 -16.75 0.58
N UNK A 21 0.12 -16.83 0.07
CA UNK A 21 0.31 -16.61 -1.29
C UNK A 21 0.44 -15.17 -1.59
N SER A 22 -0.04 -14.38 -0.85
CA SER A 22 0.01 -12.93 -1.10
C SER A 22 1.32 -12.30 -0.60
N PHE A 23 2.01 -12.94 0.29
CA PHE A 23 3.25 -12.42 0.88
C PHE A 23 4.47 -13.09 0.28
N TYR A 24 5.59 -12.38 0.28
CA TYR A 24 6.88 -12.98 -0.05
C TYR A 24 7.28 -13.98 1.04
N SER A 25 7.68 -15.17 0.64
CA SER A 25 8.21 -16.15 1.58
C SER A 25 9.48 -15.63 2.24
N ALA A 26 9.47 -15.58 3.55
CA ALA A 26 10.70 -15.38 4.30
C ALA A 26 11.33 -16.76 4.46
N SER A 27 12.52 -16.93 3.94
CA SER A 27 13.15 -18.25 3.86
C SER A 27 13.72 -18.76 5.18
N GLN A 28 13.80 -17.95 6.23
CA GLN A 28 14.76 -18.24 7.28
C GLN A 28 14.37 -17.91 8.72
N SER A 29 13.18 -17.48 9.04
CA SER A 29 12.87 -17.22 10.44
C SER A 29 12.31 -18.46 11.14
N ILE A 30 13.03 -18.95 12.12
CA ILE A 30 12.57 -20.07 12.97
C ILE A 30 11.77 -19.58 14.19
N ARG A 31 11.66 -18.25 14.36
CA ARG A 31 10.90 -17.64 15.44
C ARG A 31 9.90 -16.66 14.86
N SER A 32 8.65 -16.78 15.28
CA SER A 32 7.65 -15.79 14.91
C SER A 32 7.88 -14.52 15.73
N HIS A 33 7.91 -13.38 15.04
CA HIS A 33 8.00 -12.06 15.67
C HIS A 33 6.62 -11.51 16.01
N GLY A 34 5.58 -12.04 15.40
CA GLY A 34 4.20 -11.68 15.69
C GLY A 34 3.26 -12.84 15.42
N ARG A 35 2.05 -12.74 15.94
CA ARG A 35 1.02 -13.80 15.77
C ARG A 35 -0.29 -13.14 15.38
N LEU A 36 -1.00 -13.80 14.46
CA LEU A 36 -2.32 -13.37 14.06
C LEU A 36 -3.24 -14.59 14.06
N TYR A 37 -4.31 -14.51 14.84
CA TYR A 37 -5.31 -15.55 14.96
C TYR A 37 -6.62 -15.08 14.37
N VAL A 38 -7.18 -15.84 13.44
CA VAL A 38 -8.50 -15.57 12.86
C VAL A 38 -9.46 -16.63 13.42
N LEU A 39 -10.44 -16.16 14.16
CA LEU A 39 -11.33 -17.00 14.97
C LEU A 39 -12.78 -16.72 14.63
N GLN A 40 -13.61 -17.74 14.75
CA GLN A 40 -15.06 -17.57 14.64
C GLN A 40 -15.66 -17.82 16.02
N ASP A 41 -16.39 -16.85 16.53
CA ASP A 41 -17.09 -16.96 17.80
C ASP A 41 -18.44 -16.24 17.70
N LYS A 42 -19.48 -17.01 17.51
CA LYS A 42 -20.83 -16.50 17.34
C LYS A 42 -21.35 -15.74 18.57
N SER A 43 -20.80 -16.01 19.76
CA SER A 43 -21.22 -15.33 20.99
C SER A 43 -20.81 -13.86 21.00
N LEU A 44 -19.77 -13.49 20.26
CA LEU A 44 -19.31 -12.10 20.16
C LEU A 44 -20.15 -11.26 19.19
N GLY A 45 -20.91 -11.91 18.31
CA GLY A 45 -21.86 -11.26 17.40
C GLY A 45 -21.24 -10.50 16.23
N GLU A 46 -20.38 -9.55 16.50
CA GLU A 46 -19.81 -8.64 15.51
C GLU A 46 -18.31 -8.88 15.27
N ASN A 47 -17.78 -8.26 14.22
CA ASN A 47 -16.36 -8.31 13.91
C ASN A 47 -15.57 -7.54 14.98
N ARG A 48 -14.55 -8.16 15.54
CA ARG A 48 -13.69 -7.52 16.55
C ARG A 48 -12.22 -7.82 16.29
N VAL A 49 -11.39 -6.84 16.64
CA VAL A 49 -9.92 -6.96 16.58
C VAL A 49 -9.37 -6.61 17.95
N PHE A 50 -8.49 -7.46 18.46
CA PHE A 50 -7.74 -7.20 19.69
C PHE A 50 -6.26 -7.34 19.34
N TYR A 51 -5.47 -6.37 19.75
CA TYR A 51 -4.03 -6.39 19.51
C TYR A 51 -3.28 -6.07 20.79
N ASP A 52 -2.33 -6.93 21.12
CA ASP A 52 -1.39 -6.69 22.21
C ASP A 52 -0.04 -6.29 21.62
N PRO A 53 0.36 -5.00 21.79
CA PRO A 53 1.63 -4.53 21.23
C PRO A 53 2.87 -5.09 21.93
N GLN A 54 2.75 -5.63 23.16
CA GLN A 54 3.89 -6.22 23.84
C GLN A 54 4.27 -7.58 23.25
N SER A 55 3.29 -8.45 23.07
CA SER A 55 3.52 -9.78 22.52
C SER A 55 3.39 -9.82 21.00
N LYS A 56 3.05 -8.69 20.37
CA LYS A 56 2.79 -8.57 18.93
C LYS A 56 1.76 -9.61 18.45
N THR A 57 0.70 -9.78 19.26
CA THR A 57 -0.33 -10.79 19.00
C THR A 57 -1.65 -10.11 18.67
N CYS A 58 -2.24 -10.51 17.55
CA CYS A 58 -3.50 -9.98 17.04
C CYS A 58 -4.55 -11.10 16.96
N PHE A 59 -5.74 -10.86 17.50
CA PHE A 59 -6.89 -11.72 17.40
C PHE A 59 -7.98 -11.04 16.58
N LEU A 60 -8.42 -11.70 15.53
CA LEU A 60 -9.52 -11.24 14.66
C LEU A 60 -10.70 -12.18 14.86
N PHE A 61 -11.83 -11.66 15.26
CA PHE A 61 -13.04 -12.44 15.45
C PHE A 61 -14.06 -12.12 14.37
N ASN A 62 -14.64 -13.18 13.80
CA ASN A 62 -15.74 -13.13 12.86
C ASN A 62 -15.43 -12.36 11.57
N MET A 63 -14.15 -12.31 11.18
CA MET A 63 -13.67 -11.64 9.98
C MET A 63 -13.73 -12.61 8.79
N ASP A 64 -14.64 -12.37 7.87
CA ASP A 64 -14.76 -13.16 6.64
C ASP A 64 -14.08 -12.48 5.44
N TYR A 65 -13.87 -11.16 5.52
CA TYR A 65 -13.31 -10.41 4.39
C TYR A 65 -11.78 -10.47 4.40
N TYR A 66 -11.22 -11.11 3.39
CA TYR A 66 -9.76 -11.31 3.22
C TYR A 66 -8.98 -10.00 3.29
N GLY A 67 -9.51 -8.92 2.70
CA GLY A 67 -8.83 -7.61 2.70
C GLY A 67 -8.54 -7.08 4.10
N TRP A 68 -9.46 -7.28 5.06
CA TRP A 68 -9.23 -6.91 6.47
C TRP A 68 -8.13 -7.77 7.10
N ILE A 69 -8.19 -9.09 6.87
CA ILE A 69 -7.19 -10.03 7.42
C ILE A 69 -5.79 -9.65 6.90
N LYS A 70 -5.69 -9.38 5.58
CA LYS A 70 -4.44 -8.93 4.95
C LYS A 70 -3.92 -7.64 5.58
N SER A 71 -4.78 -6.62 5.68
CA SER A 71 -4.38 -5.32 6.20
C SER A 71 -3.91 -5.42 7.65
N LEU A 72 -4.58 -6.23 8.47
CA LEU A 72 -4.18 -6.43 9.87
C LEU A 72 -2.87 -7.21 9.98
N ALA A 73 -2.63 -8.19 9.11
CA ALA A 73 -1.34 -8.88 9.06
C ALA A 73 -0.20 -7.90 8.70
N LEU A 74 -0.43 -7.04 7.71
CA LEU A 74 0.55 -6.00 7.34
C LEU A 74 0.72 -4.98 8.46
N SER A 75 -0.34 -4.68 9.23
CA SER A 75 -0.26 -3.76 10.37
C SER A 75 0.56 -4.35 11.51
N VAL A 76 0.40 -5.64 11.83
CA VAL A 76 1.22 -6.33 12.83
C VAL A 76 2.69 -6.32 12.39
N ALA A 77 2.94 -6.69 11.14
CA ALA A 77 4.31 -6.63 10.59
C ALA A 77 4.86 -5.21 10.65
N GLY A 78 4.05 -4.21 10.32
CA GLY A 78 4.43 -2.79 10.37
C GLY A 78 4.80 -2.33 11.77
N ASP A 79 4.04 -2.75 12.79
CA ASP A 79 4.33 -2.38 14.19
C ASP A 79 5.67 -2.99 14.65
N ILE A 80 5.94 -4.25 14.27
CA ILE A 80 7.22 -4.91 14.57
C ILE A 80 8.37 -4.20 13.85
N LEU A 81 8.20 -3.95 12.55
CA LEU A 81 9.23 -3.32 11.72
C LEU A 81 9.55 -1.91 12.21
N GLU A 82 8.55 -1.16 12.65
CA GLU A 82 8.73 0.19 13.18
C GLU A 82 9.49 0.17 14.50
N ASP A 83 9.06 -0.68 15.43
CA ASP A 83 9.65 -0.73 16.79
C ASP A 83 11.07 -1.29 16.79
N ASP A 84 11.30 -2.37 16.06
CA ASP A 84 12.55 -3.13 16.16
C ASP A 84 13.57 -2.73 15.09
N HIS A 85 13.13 -2.16 13.96
CA HIS A 85 13.99 -1.98 12.80
C HIS A 85 13.99 -0.58 12.19
N GLY A 86 13.13 0.32 12.65
CA GLY A 86 13.00 1.67 12.09
C GLY A 86 12.54 1.64 10.63
N ILE A 87 11.65 0.68 10.31
CA ILE A 87 11.06 0.52 8.98
C ILE A 87 9.57 0.84 9.10
N TYR A 88 9.11 1.82 8.37
CA TYR A 88 7.78 2.40 8.51
C TYR A 88 6.82 1.88 7.45
N SER A 89 5.60 1.55 7.82
CA SER A 89 4.57 1.18 6.86
C SER A 89 3.96 2.43 6.23
N VAL A 90 3.73 2.38 4.93
CA VAL A 90 3.12 3.47 4.16
C VAL A 90 1.93 2.92 3.38
N HIS A 91 0.76 3.54 3.54
CA HIS A 91 -0.44 3.19 2.80
C HIS A 91 -0.46 4.01 1.50
N GLY A 92 0.00 3.38 0.44
CA GLY A 92 0.14 4.01 -0.87
C GLY A 92 0.73 3.07 -1.88
N ALA A 93 0.76 3.48 -3.13
CA ALA A 93 1.44 2.73 -4.18
C ALA A 93 2.91 3.14 -4.24
N CYS A 94 3.76 2.19 -4.60
CA CYS A 94 5.19 2.43 -4.81
C CYS A 94 5.60 1.84 -6.15
N LEU A 95 6.20 2.67 -7.00
CA LEU A 95 6.63 2.31 -8.34
C LEU A 95 8.07 2.80 -8.55
N ASP A 96 8.64 2.39 -9.67
CA ASP A 96 9.96 2.80 -10.11
C ASP A 96 9.86 3.18 -11.61
N ALA A 97 10.27 4.39 -11.93
CA ALA A 97 10.33 4.87 -13.30
C ALA A 97 11.80 5.12 -13.65
N ARG A 98 12.41 4.20 -14.39
CA ARG A 98 13.80 4.28 -14.85
C ARG A 98 14.84 4.34 -13.71
N GLY A 99 14.57 3.72 -12.58
CA GLY A 99 15.45 3.74 -11.43
C GLY A 99 15.16 4.83 -10.41
N LEU A 100 14.15 5.68 -10.69
CA LEU A 100 13.68 6.73 -9.79
C LEU A 100 12.38 6.27 -9.12
N GLY A 101 12.44 6.03 -7.82
CA GLY A 101 11.27 5.56 -7.07
C GLY A 101 10.23 6.66 -6.88
N LEU A 102 8.99 6.24 -6.96
CA LEU A 102 7.81 7.09 -6.82
C LEU A 102 6.86 6.49 -5.81
N CYS A 103 6.37 7.27 -4.86
CA CYS A 103 5.20 6.84 -4.11
C CYS A 103 3.98 7.72 -4.43
N ILE A 104 2.80 7.08 -4.49
CA ILE A 104 1.51 7.73 -4.72
C ILE A 104 0.68 7.57 -3.45
N LEU A 105 0.41 8.68 -2.79
CA LEU A 105 -0.33 8.76 -1.54
C LEU A 105 -1.65 9.50 -1.76
N GLY A 106 -2.60 9.34 -0.85
CA GLY A 106 -3.88 10.04 -0.94
C GLY A 106 -5.02 9.26 -0.32
N GLY A 107 -6.15 9.89 -0.16
CA GLY A 107 -7.34 9.30 0.43
C GLY A 107 -7.95 8.17 -0.38
N SER A 108 -8.92 7.49 0.23
CA SER A 108 -9.72 6.51 -0.50
C SER A 108 -10.46 7.21 -1.65
N GLY A 109 -10.42 6.62 -2.83
CA GLY A 109 -11.08 7.19 -4.01
C GLY A 109 -10.28 8.27 -4.75
N ALA A 110 -9.12 8.68 -4.25
CA ALA A 110 -8.30 9.71 -4.92
C ALA A 110 -7.65 9.22 -6.22
N GLY A 111 -7.67 7.90 -6.49
CA GLY A 111 -7.17 7.39 -7.76
C GLY A 111 -5.82 6.66 -7.69
N LYS A 112 -5.33 6.30 -6.49
CA LYS A 112 -4.03 5.61 -6.33
C LYS A 112 -3.90 4.42 -7.28
N THR A 113 -4.81 3.45 -7.20
CA THR A 113 -4.80 2.26 -8.06
C THR A 113 -4.93 2.63 -9.54
N THR A 114 -5.84 3.55 -9.87
CA THR A 114 -6.03 4.01 -11.25
C THR A 114 -4.71 4.50 -11.84
N HIS A 115 -3.99 5.38 -11.12
CA HIS A 115 -2.76 5.96 -11.63
C HIS A 115 -1.57 5.00 -11.57
N THR A 116 -1.56 4.07 -10.62
CA THR A 116 -0.60 2.96 -10.61
C THR A 116 -0.69 2.17 -11.92
N TYR A 117 -1.89 1.73 -12.26
CA TYR A 117 -2.08 0.97 -13.51
C TYR A 117 -1.88 1.85 -14.75
N GLY A 118 -2.28 3.12 -14.69
CA GLY A 118 -2.01 4.08 -15.76
C GLY A 118 -0.52 4.20 -16.07
N LEU A 119 0.33 4.28 -15.04
CA LEU A 119 1.79 4.32 -15.20
C LEU A 119 2.34 2.99 -15.73
N LEU A 120 1.78 1.86 -15.31
CA LEU A 120 2.23 0.54 -15.78
C LEU A 120 1.94 0.28 -17.26
N ARG A 121 1.17 1.12 -17.93
CA ARG A 121 1.03 1.12 -19.39
C ARG A 121 2.38 1.40 -20.08
N ASN A 122 3.25 2.19 -19.43
CA ASN A 122 4.60 2.43 -19.94
C ASN A 122 5.50 1.24 -19.55
N PRO A 123 6.14 0.55 -20.53
CA PRO A 123 6.96 -0.64 -20.23
C PRO A 123 8.22 -0.35 -19.41
N ARG A 124 8.63 0.90 -19.27
CA ARG A 124 9.78 1.31 -18.46
C ARG A 124 9.44 1.53 -16.99
N VAL A 125 8.15 1.50 -16.64
CA VAL A 125 7.71 1.65 -15.25
C VAL A 125 7.58 0.26 -14.64
N ARG A 126 8.11 0.11 -13.44
CA ARG A 126 8.07 -1.12 -12.65
C ARG A 126 7.32 -0.85 -11.35
N VAL A 127 6.73 -1.87 -10.77
CA VAL A 127 5.95 -1.71 -9.53
C VAL A 127 6.64 -2.42 -8.36
N VAL A 128 6.63 -1.76 -7.21
CA VAL A 128 7.08 -2.32 -5.93
C VAL A 128 5.86 -2.78 -5.13
N SER A 129 4.83 -1.94 -5.05
CA SER A 129 3.56 -2.29 -4.41
C SER A 129 2.45 -1.32 -4.89
N ASP A 130 1.19 -1.75 -4.86
CA ASP A 130 0.07 -0.90 -5.31
C ASP A 130 -0.78 -0.32 -4.18
N ASP A 131 -0.64 -0.83 -2.96
CA ASP A 131 -1.55 -0.45 -1.86
C ASP A 131 -0.80 -0.21 -0.54
N TRP A 132 0.27 -0.95 -0.29
CA TRP A 132 1.00 -0.91 0.96
C TRP A 132 2.46 -1.24 0.73
N PHE A 133 3.37 -0.45 1.29
CA PHE A 133 4.79 -0.75 1.23
C PHE A 133 5.46 -0.38 2.56
N TYR A 134 6.69 -0.83 2.74
CA TYR A 134 7.50 -0.48 3.90
C TYR A 134 8.66 0.40 3.46
N ALA A 135 9.06 1.34 4.29
CA ALA A 135 10.12 2.27 3.92
C ALA A 135 11.07 2.53 5.10
N ARG A 136 12.32 2.77 4.78
CA ARG A 136 13.37 2.99 5.78
C ARG A 136 14.24 4.17 5.37
N ILE A 137 14.59 5.00 6.35
CA ILE A 137 15.59 6.04 6.18
C ILE A 137 16.97 5.37 6.13
N TYR A 138 17.75 5.65 5.08
CA TYR A 138 19.10 5.11 4.88
C TYR A 138 20.02 6.23 4.42
N GLY A 139 20.71 6.86 5.37
CA GLY A 139 21.46 8.09 5.09
C GLY A 139 20.50 9.21 4.68
N ASP A 140 20.73 9.78 3.51
CA ASP A 140 19.87 10.82 2.94
C ASP A 140 18.78 10.25 2.03
N ASP A 141 18.74 8.93 1.86
CA ASP A 141 17.81 8.23 0.99
C ASP A 141 16.67 7.59 1.76
N ILE A 142 15.55 7.35 1.07
CA ILE A 142 14.45 6.54 1.60
C ILE A 142 14.31 5.29 0.72
N LEU A 143 14.60 4.14 1.31
CA LEU A 143 14.44 2.85 0.64
C LEU A 143 13.02 2.33 0.88
N ALA A 144 12.31 2.01 -0.20
CA ALA A 144 10.96 1.45 -0.15
C ALA A 144 10.99 -0.02 -0.56
N TYR A 145 10.29 -0.86 0.21
CA TYR A 145 10.26 -2.33 0.05
C TYR A 145 8.85 -2.79 -0.24
N GLY A 146 8.69 -3.70 -1.19
CA GLY A 146 7.41 -4.31 -1.48
C GLY A 146 6.92 -5.17 -0.33
N SER A 147 5.66 -5.01 0.03
CA SER A 147 5.01 -5.80 1.08
C SER A 147 4.32 -7.05 0.51
N GLU A 148 3.90 -6.99 -0.75
CA GLU A 148 3.03 -7.98 -1.36
C GLU A 148 3.49 -8.31 -2.78
N LYS A 149 3.18 -9.53 -3.22
CA LYS A 149 3.45 -9.97 -4.60
C LYS A 149 2.18 -9.99 -5.47
N ASN A 150 1.02 -9.95 -4.84
CA ASN A 150 -0.27 -9.91 -5.53
C ASN A 150 -0.90 -8.54 -5.33
N PHE A 151 -1.65 -8.11 -6.32
CA PHE A 151 -2.17 -6.74 -6.40
C PHE A 151 -3.69 -6.75 -6.43
N TYR A 152 -4.30 -5.66 -5.98
CA TYR A 152 -5.74 -5.49 -6.06
C TYR A 152 -6.12 -4.79 -7.36
N ILE A 153 -7.18 -5.28 -7.98
CA ILE A 153 -7.83 -4.57 -9.09
C ILE A 153 -9.33 -4.40 -8.79
N ARG A 154 -9.91 -3.43 -9.45
CA ARG A 154 -11.35 -3.21 -9.47
C ARG A 154 -11.92 -3.64 -10.81
N ALA A 155 -13.19 -3.97 -10.81
CA ALA A 155 -13.87 -4.42 -12.02
C ALA A 155 -13.87 -3.35 -13.14
N ASP A 156 -13.85 -2.06 -12.74
CA ASP A 156 -13.86 -0.93 -13.68
C ASP A 156 -12.47 -0.61 -14.29
N LEU A 157 -11.44 -1.36 -13.94
CA LEU A 157 -10.07 -1.08 -14.41
C LEU A 157 -9.98 -1.09 -15.96
N ALA A 158 -10.64 -2.04 -16.60
CA ALA A 158 -10.61 -2.16 -18.07
C ALA A 158 -11.42 -1.06 -18.78
N ASP A 159 -12.37 -0.46 -18.09
CA ASP A 159 -13.13 0.68 -18.64
C ASP A 159 -12.24 1.93 -18.69
N ILE A 160 -11.32 2.03 -17.74
CA ILE A 160 -10.38 3.16 -17.64
C ILE A 160 -9.15 2.91 -18.52
N TRP A 161 -8.56 1.71 -18.42
CA TRP A 161 -7.34 1.33 -19.14
C TRP A 161 -7.57 0.01 -19.89
N LYS A 162 -7.90 0.11 -21.16
CA LYS A 162 -8.24 -1.04 -22.01
C LYS A 162 -7.14 -2.10 -22.11
N GLU A 163 -5.90 -1.69 -21.89
CA GLU A 163 -4.74 -2.59 -21.91
C GLU A 163 -4.84 -3.70 -20.85
N PHE A 164 -5.65 -3.49 -19.82
CA PHE A 164 -5.84 -4.47 -18.75
C PHE A 164 -7.12 -5.31 -18.89
N SER A 165 -7.79 -5.27 -20.07
CA SER A 165 -9.01 -6.08 -20.30
C SER A 165 -8.78 -7.57 -20.02
N GLY A 166 -7.68 -8.13 -20.54
CA GLY A 166 -7.38 -9.55 -20.33
C GLY A 166 -7.08 -9.91 -18.86
N LEU A 167 -6.69 -8.94 -18.04
CA LEU A 167 -6.52 -9.15 -16.61
C LEU A 167 -7.89 -9.19 -15.91
N VAL A 168 -8.74 -8.23 -16.24
CA VAL A 168 -10.09 -8.12 -15.67
C VAL A 168 -10.95 -9.34 -16.02
N GLU A 169 -10.89 -9.77 -17.30
CA GLU A 169 -11.65 -10.93 -17.79
C GLU A 169 -11.32 -12.23 -17.04
N LYS A 170 -10.07 -12.38 -16.60
CA LYS A 170 -9.59 -13.60 -15.93
C LYS A 170 -9.70 -13.51 -14.41
N ALA A 171 -10.03 -12.36 -13.87
CA ALA A 171 -10.06 -12.14 -12.42
C ALA A 171 -11.38 -12.63 -11.83
N VAL A 172 -11.31 -13.15 -10.60
CA VAL A 172 -12.48 -13.52 -9.83
C VAL A 172 -12.75 -12.39 -8.84
N PHE A 173 -13.84 -11.68 -9.07
CA PHE A 173 -14.20 -10.51 -8.26
C PHE A 173 -15.06 -10.90 -7.06
N ASP A 174 -14.82 -10.23 -5.94
CA ASP A 174 -15.68 -10.33 -4.76
C ASP A 174 -16.97 -9.50 -4.96
N GLU A 175 -17.87 -9.56 -3.98
CA GLU A 175 -19.14 -8.84 -4.00
C GLU A 175 -18.99 -7.31 -4.07
N LYS A 176 -17.80 -6.80 -3.76
CA LYS A 176 -17.47 -5.37 -3.79
C LYS A 176 -16.75 -4.96 -5.08
N GLY A 177 -16.70 -5.87 -6.06
CA GLY A 177 -16.05 -5.62 -7.35
C GLY A 177 -14.53 -5.51 -7.27
N ARG A 178 -13.88 -6.25 -6.35
CA ARG A 178 -12.43 -6.28 -6.19
C ARG A 178 -11.91 -7.69 -6.39
N ALA A 179 -10.74 -7.80 -7.00
CA ALA A 179 -10.06 -9.07 -7.21
C ALA A 179 -8.58 -8.97 -6.82
N VAL A 180 -8.02 -10.08 -6.39
CA VAL A 180 -6.57 -10.21 -6.15
C VAL A 180 -5.96 -10.88 -7.36
N VAL A 181 -4.96 -10.25 -7.95
CA VAL A 181 -4.35 -10.72 -9.19
C VAL A 181 -2.83 -10.82 -9.06
N ASP A 182 -2.25 -11.75 -9.80
CA ASP A 182 -0.80 -11.83 -9.96
C ASP A 182 -0.42 -11.02 -11.21
N LEU A 183 0.02 -9.81 -10.99
CA LEU A 183 0.31 -8.85 -12.06
C LEU A 183 1.47 -9.30 -12.96
N ARG A 184 2.34 -10.22 -12.48
CA ARG A 184 3.47 -10.74 -13.26
C ARG A 184 3.05 -11.38 -14.58
N TRP A 185 1.85 -11.92 -14.64
CA TRP A 185 1.31 -12.55 -15.85
C TRP A 185 0.85 -11.54 -16.91
N VAL A 186 0.70 -10.29 -16.53
CA VAL A 186 0.21 -9.22 -17.41
C VAL A 186 1.32 -8.29 -17.85
N ILE A 187 2.09 -7.77 -16.89
CA ILE A 187 3.15 -6.80 -17.20
C ILE A 187 4.53 -7.43 -17.34
N GLY A 188 4.68 -8.71 -16.96
CA GLY A 188 5.96 -9.42 -17.01
C GLY A 188 6.66 -9.48 -15.66
N LYS A 189 7.34 -10.59 -15.42
CA LYS A 189 8.01 -10.87 -14.14
C LYS A 189 9.08 -9.85 -13.79
N GLY A 190 9.81 -9.33 -14.78
CA GLY A 190 10.89 -8.37 -14.58
C GLY A 190 10.42 -6.95 -14.23
N ARG A 191 9.10 -6.72 -14.20
CA ARG A 191 8.52 -5.42 -13.89
C ARG A 191 8.02 -5.29 -12.45
N ILE A 192 8.23 -6.32 -11.63
CA ILE A 192 7.93 -6.24 -10.18
C ILE A 192 9.27 -6.21 -9.45
N LEU A 193 9.49 -5.15 -8.69
CA LEU A 193 10.73 -4.95 -7.94
C LEU A 193 10.52 -5.21 -6.45
N PRO A 194 11.51 -5.79 -5.78
CA PRO A 194 11.44 -5.94 -4.33
C PRO A 194 11.67 -4.63 -3.57
N LEU A 195 12.39 -3.68 -4.19
CA LEU A 195 12.71 -2.40 -3.55
C LEU A 195 13.07 -1.32 -4.58
N THR A 196 13.00 -0.06 -4.15
CA THR A 196 13.49 1.11 -4.90
C THR A 196 13.86 2.22 -3.91
N THR A 197 14.59 3.23 -4.37
CA THR A 197 14.86 4.47 -3.61
C THR A 197 13.82 5.52 -4.00
N LEU A 198 13.13 6.12 -3.02
CA LEU A 198 12.09 7.11 -3.29
C LEU A 198 12.70 8.47 -3.60
N GLU A 199 12.35 9.02 -4.75
CA GLU A 199 12.79 10.34 -5.20
C GLU A 199 11.61 11.26 -5.55
N ASN A 200 10.42 10.68 -5.69
CA ASN A 200 9.21 11.42 -6.04
C ASN A 200 8.04 10.99 -5.16
N VAL A 201 7.26 11.97 -4.73
CA VAL A 201 6.02 11.75 -3.98
C VAL A 201 4.89 12.47 -4.69
N ILE A 202 3.83 11.76 -5.00
CA ILE A 202 2.59 12.33 -5.54
C ILE A 202 1.52 12.21 -4.45
N LEU A 203 1.05 13.35 -3.96
CA LEU A 203 -0.11 13.42 -3.06
C LEU A 203 -1.36 13.65 -3.93
N LEU A 204 -2.21 12.63 -4.02
CA LEU A 204 -3.45 12.74 -4.80
C LEU A 204 -4.57 13.31 -3.94
N LYS A 205 -5.27 14.28 -4.50
CA LYS A 205 -6.56 14.73 -3.97
C LYS A 205 -7.60 14.70 -5.09
N ARG A 206 -8.85 14.78 -4.73
CA ARG A 206 -9.95 14.94 -5.68
C ARG A 206 -10.86 16.06 -5.16
N ASP A 207 -10.66 17.25 -5.70
CA ASP A 207 -11.37 18.46 -5.27
C ASP A 207 -11.88 19.22 -6.50
N ALA A 208 -13.17 19.12 -6.76
CA ALA A 208 -13.81 19.76 -7.91
C ALA A 208 -13.86 21.29 -7.77
N SER A 209 -13.71 21.83 -6.56
CA SER A 209 -13.77 23.26 -6.32
C SER A 209 -12.47 23.99 -6.67
N GLN A 210 -11.36 23.27 -6.81
CA GLN A 210 -10.05 23.83 -7.11
C GLN A 210 -9.69 23.58 -8.58
N GLU A 211 -9.36 24.63 -9.30
CA GLU A 211 -8.99 24.52 -10.72
C GLU A 211 -7.56 24.01 -10.93
N GLU A 212 -6.68 24.31 -10.00
CA GLU A 212 -5.28 23.92 -10.10
C GLU A 212 -5.14 22.39 -10.11
N THR A 213 -4.47 21.87 -11.13
CA THR A 213 -4.32 20.43 -11.33
C THR A 213 -3.05 19.87 -10.71
N VAL A 214 -2.01 20.72 -10.56
CA VAL A 214 -0.72 20.28 -10.00
C VAL A 214 -0.04 21.45 -9.33
N ARG A 215 0.60 21.18 -8.19
CA ARG A 215 1.52 22.14 -7.56
C ARG A 215 2.63 21.38 -6.84
N GLU A 216 3.81 21.96 -6.85
CA GLU A 216 4.93 21.46 -6.07
C GLU A 216 4.76 21.94 -4.64
N LEU A 217 5.07 21.05 -3.68
CA LEU A 217 4.92 21.33 -2.25
C LEU A 217 6.27 21.35 -1.57
N ASP A 218 6.45 22.26 -0.61
CA ASP A 218 7.55 22.10 0.33
C ASP A 218 7.24 21.00 1.36
N GLY A 219 8.29 20.50 2.02
CA GLY A 219 8.15 19.36 2.90
C GLY A 219 7.24 19.57 4.10
N GLU A 220 7.22 20.79 4.64
CA GLU A 220 6.36 21.09 5.81
C GLU A 220 4.89 21.23 5.39
N GLU A 221 4.63 21.77 4.20
CA GLU A 221 3.28 21.82 3.64
C GLU A 221 2.77 20.41 3.37
N ALA A 222 3.60 19.56 2.76
CA ALA A 222 3.26 18.16 2.49
C ALA A 222 2.93 17.43 3.81
N LEU A 223 3.73 17.65 4.86
CA LEU A 223 3.49 17.04 6.16
C LEU A 223 2.14 17.49 6.75
N ARG A 224 1.85 18.79 6.69
CA ARG A 224 0.56 19.32 7.16
C ARG A 224 -0.63 18.66 6.43
N ILE A 225 -0.50 18.48 5.11
CA ILE A 225 -1.55 17.79 4.32
C ILE A 225 -1.73 16.34 4.80
N MET A 226 -0.62 15.63 5.02
CA MET A 226 -0.67 14.24 5.51
C MET A 226 -1.37 14.14 6.88
N GLU A 227 -1.02 15.03 7.79
CA GLU A 227 -1.61 15.05 9.14
C GLU A 227 -3.09 15.43 9.11
N ALA A 228 -3.43 16.51 8.40
CA ALA A 228 -4.81 16.99 8.32
C ALA A 228 -5.77 15.96 7.71
N ASN A 229 -5.29 15.14 6.79
CA ASN A 229 -6.08 14.13 6.09
C ASN A 229 -5.92 12.71 6.66
N ASN A 230 -5.15 12.56 7.72
CA ASN A 230 -4.85 11.25 8.35
C ASN A 230 -4.28 10.23 7.34
N TYR A 231 -3.38 10.68 6.47
CA TYR A 231 -2.77 9.82 5.45
C TYR A 231 -1.56 9.03 5.97
N PHE A 232 -1.19 9.18 7.24
CA PHE A 232 0.00 8.52 7.79
C PHE A 232 -0.06 6.99 7.70
N ASN A 233 -1.12 6.40 7.98
CA ASN A 233 -1.55 5.03 7.73
C ASN A 233 -2.80 4.76 8.56
N PRO A 234 -3.96 4.68 7.91
CA PRO A 234 -5.23 4.51 8.64
C PRO A 234 -5.39 3.13 9.31
N HIS A 235 -4.49 2.20 9.00
CA HIS A 235 -4.58 0.83 9.53
C HIS A 235 -3.57 0.56 10.66
N LEU A 236 -3.06 1.61 11.31
CA LEU A 236 -2.15 1.43 12.45
C LEU A 236 -2.89 0.80 13.63
N LEU A 237 -2.25 -0.20 14.24
CA LEU A 237 -2.82 -0.91 15.40
C LEU A 237 -2.56 -0.16 16.71
N VAL A 238 -1.50 0.61 16.78
CA VAL A 238 -1.12 1.36 17.99
C VAL A 238 -1.20 2.85 17.69
N HIS A 239 -2.07 3.53 18.43
CA HIS A 239 -2.28 4.97 18.34
C HIS A 239 -1.78 5.63 19.62
N SER A 240 -0.60 6.24 19.56
CA SER A 240 -0.02 6.97 20.67
C SER A 240 0.70 8.21 20.14
N ASP A 241 0.93 9.18 21.00
CA ASP A 241 1.68 10.39 20.65
C ASP A 241 3.10 10.04 20.22
N PHE A 242 3.70 9.04 20.84
CA PHE A 242 5.01 8.54 20.46
C PHE A 242 5.01 8.03 19.03
N LYS A 243 4.06 7.17 18.67
CA LYS A 243 3.94 6.64 17.29
C LYS A 243 3.65 7.75 16.27
N ARG A 244 2.79 8.70 16.64
CA ARG A 244 2.51 9.85 15.76
C ARG A 244 3.80 10.65 15.51
N HIS A 245 4.59 10.88 16.55
CA HIS A 245 5.86 11.61 16.47
C HIS A 245 6.87 10.88 15.56
N LEU A 246 7.01 9.57 15.74
CA LEU A 246 7.86 8.75 14.86
C LEU A 246 7.46 8.88 13.39
N ARG A 247 6.16 8.85 13.12
CA ARG A 247 5.65 8.95 11.76
C ARG A 247 5.84 10.33 11.16
N SER A 248 5.60 11.39 11.94
CA SER A 248 5.87 12.75 11.49
C SER A 248 7.36 12.92 11.14
N ARG A 249 8.25 12.37 11.96
CA ARG A 249 9.69 12.39 11.70
C ARG A 249 10.04 11.65 10.41
N PHE A 250 9.46 10.48 10.19
CA PHE A 250 9.69 9.70 8.97
C PHE A 250 9.20 10.46 7.72
N PHE A 251 7.97 10.97 7.75
CA PHE A 251 7.43 11.69 6.58
C PHE A 251 8.17 12.99 6.33
N ARG A 252 8.62 13.69 7.38
CA ARG A 252 9.47 14.87 7.22
C ARG A 252 10.77 14.50 6.47
N ALA A 253 11.41 13.39 6.86
CA ALA A 253 12.62 12.91 6.16
C ALA A 253 12.32 12.55 4.70
N LEU A 254 11.21 11.86 4.45
CA LEU A 254 10.81 11.49 3.09
C LEU A 254 10.61 12.75 2.22
N PHE A 255 9.91 13.76 2.75
CA PHE A 255 9.62 14.97 1.99
C PHE A 255 10.85 15.88 1.84
N ALA A 256 11.85 15.72 2.68
CA ALA A 256 13.12 16.43 2.53
C ALA A 256 14.03 15.76 1.48
N SER A 257 13.88 14.44 1.26
CA SER A 257 14.72 13.69 0.31
C SER A 257 14.10 13.55 -1.08
N ALA A 258 12.82 13.87 -1.24
CA ALA A 258 12.08 13.62 -2.48
C ALA A 258 11.36 14.89 -2.95
N ARG A 259 11.15 14.99 -4.27
CA ARG A 259 10.28 16.06 -4.82
C ARG A 259 8.84 15.68 -4.55
N VAL A 260 8.09 16.62 -4.00
CA VAL A 260 6.69 16.39 -3.62
C VAL A 260 5.75 17.23 -4.48
N HIS A 261 4.77 16.55 -5.08
CA HIS A 261 3.73 17.22 -5.87
C HIS A 261 2.35 16.83 -5.38
N GLU A 262 1.46 17.79 -5.25
CA GLU A 262 0.04 17.53 -5.09
C GLU A 262 -0.61 17.51 -6.47
N VAL A 263 -1.38 16.47 -6.76
CA VAL A 263 -2.09 16.33 -8.04
C VAL A 263 -3.58 16.18 -7.77
N ASN A 264 -4.37 17.11 -8.35
CA ASN A 264 -5.82 17.10 -8.23
C ASN A 264 -6.44 16.26 -9.37
N THR A 265 -7.00 15.11 -9.02
CA THR A 265 -7.60 14.17 -9.97
C THR A 265 -9.08 14.50 -10.26
N ARG A 266 -9.43 15.79 -10.34
CA ARG A 266 -10.80 16.26 -10.61
C ARG A 266 -11.27 15.93 -12.04
N GLY A 267 -10.34 15.89 -12.98
CA GLY A 267 -10.61 15.61 -14.39
C GLY A 267 -10.68 14.12 -14.70
N THR A 268 -10.49 13.80 -15.95
CA THR A 268 -10.47 12.41 -16.39
C THR A 268 -9.20 11.71 -15.90
N PRO A 269 -9.23 10.37 -15.79
CA PRO A 269 -8.02 9.60 -15.47
C PRO A 269 -6.86 9.87 -16.43
N GLU A 270 -7.13 10.05 -17.73
CA GLU A 270 -6.10 10.28 -18.74
C GLU A 270 -5.45 11.66 -18.56
N GLU A 271 -6.24 12.70 -18.24
CA GLU A 271 -5.71 14.04 -17.97
C GLU A 271 -4.78 14.04 -16.76
N SER A 272 -5.25 13.45 -15.67
CA SER A 272 -4.46 13.32 -14.43
C SER A 272 -3.20 12.48 -14.66
N GLN A 273 -3.32 11.43 -15.46
CA GLN A 273 -2.20 10.55 -15.79
C GLN A 273 -1.13 11.29 -16.60
N ARG A 274 -1.55 12.19 -17.51
CA ARG A 274 -0.62 13.03 -18.28
C ARG A 274 0.20 13.91 -17.34
N VAL A 275 -0.46 14.60 -16.42
CA VAL A 275 0.21 15.44 -15.41
C VAL A 275 1.26 14.63 -14.62
N ILE A 276 0.90 13.43 -14.18
CA ILE A 276 1.83 12.57 -13.42
C ILE A 276 3.02 12.16 -14.29
N ARG A 277 2.80 11.81 -15.56
CA ARG A 277 3.89 11.48 -16.48
C ARG A 277 4.82 12.67 -16.73
N ASP A 278 4.25 13.86 -16.87
CA ASP A 278 5.02 15.08 -17.08
C ASP A 278 5.95 15.35 -15.87
N ILE A 279 5.43 15.20 -14.63
CA ILE A 279 6.24 15.34 -13.40
C ILE A 279 7.42 14.38 -13.43
N LEU A 280 7.19 13.14 -13.90
CA LEU A 280 8.19 12.06 -13.90
C LEU A 280 9.11 12.12 -15.13
N GLY A 281 8.84 12.96 -16.11
CA GLY A 281 9.60 13.03 -17.36
C GLY A 281 9.51 11.75 -18.18
N ILE A 282 8.34 11.10 -18.17
CA ILE A 282 8.12 9.85 -18.91
C ILE A 282 6.98 10.00 -19.92
N ASP A 283 7.21 9.58 -21.14
CA ASP A 283 6.22 9.60 -22.23
C ASP A 283 5.32 8.36 -22.20
#